data_c8e9f7ed648104c0c9148868a939e28a
#
_entry.id   c8e9f7ed648104c0c9148868a939e28a
#
_cell.length_a   1.000
_cell.length_b   1.000
_cell.length_c   1.000
_cell.angle_alpha   90.00
_cell.angle_beta   90.00
_cell.angle_gamma   90.00
#
_symmetry.space_group_name_H-M   'P 1'
#
loop_
_entity.id
_entity.type
_entity.pdbx_description
1 polymer ?
#
loop_
_entity_poly.entity_id
_entity_poly.type
_entity_poly.pdbx_seq_one_letter_code
_entity_poly.pdbx_strand_id
1 'polypeptide(L)'
;FFTRAAAQLNPEGLRKLREYRDDLIATGKYRVVARHSYEEECIDMPISTLSVSAGTGTFLDEGNFETISFPKSAVPDRADFGVRVCGDSMEPVYHDGQIAWIQECSELSPGEVGIFMYDGDGYIKMYDEQEPCEAERYDFTDSDGTLHMQSVLISYNKKYEPKLVSPLVRFSIVGRVLN
;
A
#
# COMPACT_ATOMS: atom_id res chain seq x y z
N PHE A 1 -6.59 -39.19 13.77
CA PHE A 1 -6.95 -39.41 15.17
C PHE A 1 -8.10 -40.43 15.31
N PHE A 2 -9.24 -40.26 14.62
CA PHE A 2 -10.42 -41.12 14.72
C PHE A 2 -10.21 -42.55 14.22
N THR A 3 -9.44 -42.75 13.16
CA THR A 3 -9.12 -44.08 12.61
C THR A 3 -8.40 -44.98 13.63
N ARG A 4 -7.52 -44.42 14.43
CA ARG A 4 -6.74 -45.14 15.43
C ARG A 4 -7.57 -45.50 16.67
N ALA A 5 -8.53 -44.61 17.05
CA ALA A 5 -9.48 -44.87 18.14
C ALA A 5 -10.55 -45.95 17.75
N ALA A 6 -11.03 -45.90 16.50
CA ALA A 6 -11.99 -46.88 16.00
C ALA A 6 -11.42 -48.31 15.93
N ALA A 7 -10.10 -48.45 15.69
CA ALA A 7 -9.43 -49.74 15.67
C ALA A 7 -9.35 -50.47 17.02
N GLN A 8 -9.69 -49.76 18.15
CA GLN A 8 -9.71 -50.30 19.50
C GLN A 8 -11.11 -50.79 19.94
N LEU A 9 -12.12 -50.63 19.08
CA LEU A 9 -13.49 -51.00 19.38
C LEU A 9 -13.83 -52.38 18.77
N ASN A 10 -14.58 -53.17 19.56
CA ASN A 10 -15.19 -54.38 19.03
C ASN A 10 -16.36 -54.05 18.06
N PRO A 11 -16.97 -55.03 17.35
CA PRO A 11 -18.02 -54.77 16.37
C PRO A 11 -19.24 -54.04 16.95
N GLU A 12 -19.60 -54.29 18.20
CA GLU A 12 -20.73 -53.60 18.87
C GLU A 12 -20.39 -52.12 19.18
N GLY A 13 -19.18 -51.85 19.63
CA GLY A 13 -18.69 -50.47 19.83
C GLY A 13 -18.61 -49.67 18.52
N LEU A 14 -18.24 -50.31 17.43
CA LEU A 14 -18.24 -49.68 16.11
C LEU A 14 -19.65 -49.36 15.62
N ARG A 15 -20.65 -50.24 15.93
CA ARG A 15 -22.05 -49.98 15.59
C ARG A 15 -22.57 -48.76 16.35
N LYS A 16 -22.35 -48.70 17.66
CA LYS A 16 -22.76 -47.53 18.52
C LYS A 16 -22.09 -46.25 18.06
N LEU A 17 -20.83 -46.30 17.67
CA LEU A 17 -20.13 -45.09 17.16
C LEU A 17 -20.76 -44.57 15.86
N ARG A 18 -21.19 -45.50 14.97
CA ARG A 18 -21.88 -45.11 13.73
C ARG A 18 -23.25 -44.50 14.02
N GLU A 19 -24.06 -45.12 14.90
CA GLU A 19 -25.36 -44.58 15.33
C GLU A 19 -25.20 -43.17 15.91
N TYR A 20 -24.27 -42.99 16.82
CA TYR A 20 -23.99 -41.66 17.40
C TYR A 20 -23.56 -40.62 16.38
N ARG A 21 -22.71 -41.01 15.42
CA ARG A 21 -22.34 -40.11 14.28
C ARG A 21 -23.58 -39.71 13.49
N ASP A 22 -24.45 -40.66 13.17
CA ASP A 22 -25.62 -40.41 12.35
C ASP A 22 -26.64 -39.51 13.08
N ASP A 23 -26.77 -39.67 14.39
CA ASP A 23 -27.55 -38.79 15.25
C ASP A 23 -27.01 -37.36 15.27
N LEU A 24 -25.69 -37.20 15.41
CA LEU A 24 -25.03 -35.89 15.34
C LEU A 24 -25.25 -35.19 13.98
N ILE A 25 -25.17 -35.92 12.89
CA ILE A 25 -25.44 -35.43 11.54
C ILE A 25 -26.90 -35.04 11.37
N ALA A 26 -27.85 -35.86 11.90
CA ALA A 26 -29.27 -35.61 11.81
C ALA A 26 -29.72 -34.35 12.57
N THR A 27 -29.06 -34.02 13.68
CA THR A 27 -29.33 -32.78 14.43
C THR A 27 -29.03 -31.52 13.64
N GLY A 28 -28.21 -31.62 12.60
CA GLY A 28 -27.71 -30.47 11.83
C GLY A 28 -26.79 -29.50 12.58
N LYS A 29 -26.73 -29.59 13.91
CA LYS A 29 -26.01 -28.68 14.80
C LYS A 29 -24.47 -28.74 14.60
N TYR A 30 -23.97 -29.91 14.19
CA TYR A 30 -22.53 -30.19 14.02
C TYR A 30 -22.13 -30.39 12.56
N ARG A 31 -23.01 -29.99 11.63
CA ARG A 31 -22.65 -29.99 10.21
C ARG A 31 -21.47 -29.03 9.99
N VAL A 32 -20.46 -29.50 9.30
CA VAL A 32 -19.47 -28.62 8.72
C VAL A 32 -20.22 -27.74 7.72
N VAL A 33 -20.46 -26.49 8.09
CA VAL A 33 -20.82 -25.49 7.11
C VAL A 33 -19.62 -25.48 6.16
N ALA A 34 -19.80 -25.98 4.94
CA ALA A 34 -18.80 -25.79 3.90
C ALA A 34 -18.54 -24.28 3.90
N ARG A 35 -17.36 -23.85 4.36
CA ARG A 35 -16.90 -22.52 4.02
C ARG A 35 -16.91 -22.55 2.50
N HIS A 36 -17.85 -21.84 1.88
CA HIS A 36 -17.66 -21.48 0.50
C HIS A 36 -16.26 -20.89 0.49
N SER A 37 -15.32 -21.61 -0.12
CA SER A 37 -14.14 -20.96 -0.66
C SER A 37 -14.74 -20.01 -1.68
N TYR A 38 -14.98 -18.75 -1.26
CA TYR A 38 -15.01 -17.68 -2.21
C TYR A 38 -13.64 -17.81 -2.87
N GLU A 39 -13.61 -18.24 -4.11
CA GLU A 39 -12.45 -17.99 -4.95
C GLU A 39 -12.33 -16.47 -4.93
N GLU A 40 -11.43 -15.98 -4.10
CA GLU A 40 -11.19 -14.56 -3.95
C GLU A 40 -10.69 -14.11 -5.32
N GLU A 41 -11.51 -13.32 -6.01
CA GLU A 41 -11.17 -12.81 -7.32
C GLU A 41 -9.85 -12.05 -7.19
N CYS A 42 -8.82 -12.52 -7.87
CA CYS A 42 -7.51 -11.89 -7.87
C CYS A 42 -7.41 -10.92 -9.06
N ILE A 43 -6.70 -9.84 -8.85
CA ILE A 43 -6.35 -8.85 -9.87
C ILE A 43 -4.82 -8.75 -9.95
N ASP A 44 -4.30 -8.69 -11.16
CA ASP A 44 -2.88 -8.48 -11.42
C ASP A 44 -2.58 -6.99 -11.41
N MET A 45 -1.65 -6.58 -10.54
CA MET A 45 -1.28 -5.19 -10.34
C MET A 45 0.20 -4.96 -10.60
N PRO A 46 0.56 -3.88 -11.30
CA PRO A 46 1.97 -3.48 -11.45
C PRO A 46 2.49 -2.96 -10.11
N ILE A 47 3.63 -3.49 -9.68
CA ILE A 47 4.33 -3.07 -8.47
C ILE A 47 5.69 -2.52 -8.88
N SER A 48 6.01 -1.29 -8.48
CA SER A 48 7.31 -0.69 -8.78
C SER A 48 8.44 -1.47 -8.09
N THR A 49 9.44 -1.86 -8.88
CA THR A 49 10.67 -2.51 -8.40
C THR A 49 11.66 -1.49 -7.85
N LEU A 50 11.47 -0.19 -8.18
CA LEU A 50 12.27 0.87 -7.61
C LEU A 50 11.82 1.13 -6.18
N SER A 51 12.77 1.01 -5.26
CA SER A 51 12.57 1.57 -3.93
C SER A 51 12.51 3.10 -4.04
N VAL A 52 11.64 3.72 -3.25
CA VAL A 52 11.43 5.18 -3.23
C VAL A 52 12.71 5.95 -2.79
N SER A 53 13.91 5.38 -2.90
CA SER A 53 15.18 6.02 -2.58
C SER A 53 16.28 5.80 -3.61
N ALA A 54 16.00 5.28 -4.82
CA ALA A 54 17.03 5.06 -5.84
C ALA A 54 16.72 5.91 -7.07
N GLY A 55 17.31 7.09 -7.15
CA GLY A 55 17.24 7.94 -8.33
C GLY A 55 18.21 7.48 -9.41
N THR A 56 17.73 7.25 -10.60
CA THR A 56 18.29 7.52 -11.95
C THR A 56 17.35 6.86 -12.96
N GLY A 57 16.28 7.52 -13.34
CA GLY A 57 15.37 7.03 -14.36
C GLY A 57 13.99 7.63 -14.21
N THR A 58 13.18 7.54 -15.24
CA THR A 58 11.76 7.85 -15.15
C THR A 58 11.11 6.77 -14.28
N PHE A 59 10.54 7.16 -13.14
CA PHE A 59 9.90 6.24 -12.18
C PHE A 59 8.83 5.36 -12.84
N LEU A 60 8.17 5.88 -13.88
CA LEU A 60 7.09 5.22 -14.61
C LEU A 60 7.56 4.43 -15.86
N ASP A 61 8.86 4.16 -16.03
CA ASP A 61 9.31 3.30 -17.14
C ASP A 61 8.83 1.86 -16.95
N GLU A 62 8.28 1.25 -18.01
CA GLU A 62 7.73 -0.12 -17.99
C GLU A 62 8.71 -1.17 -17.43
N GLY A 63 10.02 -0.97 -17.61
CA GLY A 63 11.07 -1.84 -17.07
C GLY A 63 11.19 -1.83 -15.54
N ASN A 64 10.54 -0.90 -14.87
CA ASN A 64 10.60 -0.70 -13.41
C ASN A 64 9.42 -1.32 -12.67
N PHE A 65 8.61 -2.13 -13.34
CA PHE A 65 7.45 -2.77 -12.73
C PHE A 65 7.50 -4.29 -12.86
N GLU A 66 7.04 -4.96 -11.81
CA GLU A 66 6.71 -6.39 -11.81
C GLU A 66 5.20 -6.55 -11.62
N THR A 67 4.61 -7.56 -12.24
CA THR A 67 3.18 -7.84 -12.06
C THR A 67 2.99 -8.86 -10.95
N ILE A 68 2.19 -8.51 -9.94
CA ILE A 68 1.88 -9.38 -8.81
C ILE A 68 0.36 -9.51 -8.68
N SER A 69 -0.13 -10.74 -8.46
CA SER A 69 -1.55 -11.00 -8.21
C SER A 69 -1.91 -10.74 -6.75
N PHE A 70 -2.96 -9.94 -6.55
CA PHE A 70 -3.54 -9.60 -5.25
C PHE A 70 -5.01 -9.97 -5.19
N PRO A 71 -5.54 -10.31 -3.99
CA PRO A 71 -6.98 -10.34 -3.79
C PRO A 71 -7.59 -8.98 -4.15
N LYS A 72 -8.66 -8.98 -4.95
CA LYS A 72 -9.32 -7.75 -5.38
C LYS A 72 -9.77 -6.88 -4.21
N SER A 73 -10.14 -7.51 -3.10
CA SER A 73 -10.50 -6.84 -1.85
C SER A 73 -9.36 -6.05 -1.20
N ALA A 74 -8.09 -6.36 -1.54
CA ALA A 74 -6.89 -5.71 -1.01
C ALA A 74 -6.41 -4.53 -1.88
N VAL A 75 -7.01 -4.33 -3.04
CA VAL A 75 -6.61 -3.28 -4.00
C VAL A 75 -7.72 -2.25 -4.11
N PRO A 76 -7.45 -0.96 -3.82
CA PRO A 76 -8.43 0.11 -4.05
C PRO A 76 -8.83 0.23 -5.52
N ASP A 77 -10.11 0.51 -5.80
CA ASP A 77 -10.67 0.56 -7.17
C ASP A 77 -9.98 1.57 -8.12
N ARG A 78 -9.27 2.55 -7.56
CA ARG A 78 -8.59 3.60 -8.34
C ARG A 78 -7.07 3.46 -8.36
N ALA A 79 -6.55 2.34 -7.88
CA ALA A 79 -5.12 2.10 -7.90
C ALA A 79 -4.63 1.80 -9.30
N ASP A 80 -3.68 2.57 -9.78
CA ASP A 80 -3.01 2.33 -11.06
C ASP A 80 -1.80 1.39 -10.86
N PHE A 81 -1.07 1.54 -9.75
CA PHE A 81 0.05 0.67 -9.39
C PHE A 81 0.32 0.67 -7.89
N GLY A 82 1.22 -0.21 -7.44
CA GLY A 82 1.71 -0.25 -6.07
C GLY A 82 3.19 0.13 -5.98
N VAL A 83 3.59 0.67 -4.83
CA VAL A 83 4.98 1.00 -4.49
C VAL A 83 5.32 0.40 -3.14
N ARG A 84 6.48 -0.21 -3.02
CA ARG A 84 6.96 -0.72 -1.73
C ARG A 84 7.54 0.42 -0.90
N VAL A 85 6.94 0.66 0.25
CA VAL A 85 7.45 1.65 1.22
C VAL A 85 8.80 1.19 1.75
N CYS A 86 9.78 2.08 1.78
CA CYS A 86 11.11 1.81 2.32
C CYS A 86 11.46 2.80 3.43
N GLY A 87 11.97 2.26 4.53
CA GLY A 87 12.36 3.01 5.71
C GLY A 87 11.19 3.41 6.62
N ASP A 88 11.50 4.16 7.66
CA ASP A 88 10.60 4.49 8.77
C ASP A 88 10.05 5.93 8.75
N SER A 89 10.33 6.70 7.69
CA SER A 89 9.98 8.12 7.65
C SER A 89 8.47 8.39 7.69
N MET A 90 7.65 7.43 7.27
CA MET A 90 6.20 7.53 7.24
C MET A 90 5.50 6.75 8.35
N GLU A 91 6.26 6.20 9.29
CA GLU A 91 5.68 5.58 10.48
C GLU A 91 5.04 6.63 11.42
N PRO A 92 3.99 6.25 12.15
CA PRO A 92 3.40 4.90 12.28
C PRO A 92 2.30 4.58 11.25
N VAL A 93 2.08 5.42 10.25
CA VAL A 93 0.97 5.29 9.29
C VAL A 93 1.30 4.30 8.16
N TYR A 94 2.50 4.37 7.64
CA TYR A 94 3.03 3.44 6.63
C TYR A 94 4.30 2.79 7.14
N HIS A 95 4.36 1.45 7.03
CA HIS A 95 5.46 0.65 7.56
C HIS A 95 6.42 0.21 6.46
N ASP A 96 7.67 0.01 6.83
CA ASP A 96 8.68 -0.55 5.92
C ASP A 96 8.23 -1.89 5.32
N GLY A 97 8.40 -2.04 4.01
CA GLY A 97 7.97 -3.21 3.23
C GLY A 97 6.47 -3.25 2.86
N GLN A 98 5.64 -2.37 3.40
CA GLN A 98 4.23 -2.26 3.04
C GLN A 98 4.07 -1.81 1.57
N ILE A 99 3.03 -2.30 0.88
CA ILE A 99 2.65 -1.77 -0.42
C ILE A 99 1.71 -0.59 -0.21
N ALA A 100 2.08 0.56 -0.76
CA ALA A 100 1.23 1.72 -0.89
C ALA A 100 0.62 1.70 -2.30
N TRP A 101 -0.71 1.79 -2.39
CA TRP A 101 -1.43 1.87 -3.65
C TRP A 101 -1.46 3.29 -4.15
N ILE A 102 -1.16 3.48 -5.42
CA ILE A 102 -0.97 4.79 -6.04
C ILE A 102 -2.01 5.00 -7.14
N GLN A 103 -2.62 6.17 -7.12
CA GLN A 103 -3.35 6.74 -8.25
C GLN A 103 -2.47 7.79 -8.91
N GLU A 104 -2.18 7.63 -10.19
CA GLU A 104 -1.40 8.63 -10.93
C GLU A 104 -2.09 9.98 -10.93
N CYS A 105 -1.35 11.03 -10.60
CA CYS A 105 -1.79 12.41 -10.71
C CYS A 105 -0.58 13.36 -10.72
N SER A 106 -0.77 14.54 -11.27
CA SER A 106 0.25 15.61 -11.31
C SER A 106 0.07 16.67 -10.24
N GLU A 107 -1.02 16.60 -9.47
CA GLU A 107 -1.38 17.59 -8.46
C GLU A 107 -1.86 16.90 -7.19
N LEU A 108 -1.50 17.50 -6.05
CA LEU A 108 -1.96 17.08 -4.73
C LEU A 108 -2.41 18.31 -3.95
N SER A 109 -3.37 18.11 -3.06
CA SER A 109 -3.78 19.12 -2.10
C SER A 109 -2.96 19.01 -0.80
N PRO A 110 -2.74 20.09 -0.08
CA PRO A 110 -2.14 20.05 1.26
C PRO A 110 -2.80 19.02 2.16
N GLY A 111 -1.99 18.20 2.85
CA GLY A 111 -2.43 17.09 3.70
C GLY A 111 -2.55 15.74 2.99
N GLU A 112 -2.50 15.67 1.66
CA GLU A 112 -2.50 14.40 0.93
C GLU A 112 -1.12 13.73 0.96
N VAL A 113 -1.11 12.41 0.96
CA VAL A 113 0.14 11.62 0.85
C VAL A 113 0.36 11.27 -0.61
N GLY A 114 1.57 11.47 -1.09
CA GLY A 114 1.94 11.18 -2.47
C GLY A 114 3.34 10.59 -2.63
N ILE A 115 3.60 10.21 -3.87
CA ILE A 115 4.94 9.85 -4.35
C ILE A 115 5.50 11.04 -5.13
N PHE A 116 6.72 11.41 -4.79
CA PHE A 116 7.43 12.55 -5.36
C PHE A 116 8.79 12.12 -5.90
N MET A 117 9.19 12.72 -7.02
CA MET A 117 10.57 12.70 -7.48
C MET A 117 11.17 14.07 -7.19
N TYR A 118 12.27 14.09 -6.45
CA TYR A 118 12.99 15.32 -6.10
C TYR A 118 14.48 15.07 -6.13
N ASP A 119 15.19 15.82 -6.95
CA ASP A 119 16.64 15.70 -7.20
C ASP A 119 17.08 14.28 -7.64
N GLY A 120 16.21 13.61 -8.40
CA GLY A 120 16.44 12.24 -8.87
C GLY A 120 16.06 11.14 -7.89
N ASP A 121 15.76 11.47 -6.64
CA ASP A 121 15.32 10.53 -5.62
C ASP A 121 13.78 10.46 -5.52
N GLY A 122 13.27 9.27 -5.20
CA GLY A 122 11.84 9.07 -4.93
C GLY A 122 11.52 9.23 -3.44
N TYR A 123 10.38 9.84 -3.13
CA TYR A 123 9.92 10.06 -1.76
C TYR A 123 8.43 9.72 -1.63
N ILE A 124 8.05 9.04 -0.54
CA ILE A 124 6.68 9.00 -0.07
C ILE A 124 6.57 9.97 1.12
N LYS A 125 5.73 11.00 0.99
CA LYS A 125 5.57 12.04 2.00
C LYS A 125 4.14 12.60 1.99
N MET A 126 3.76 13.26 3.06
CA MET A 126 2.61 14.14 3.06
C MET A 126 3.00 15.46 2.38
N TYR A 127 2.14 15.91 1.46
CA TYR A 127 2.31 17.17 0.74
C TYR A 127 1.77 18.32 1.56
N ASP A 128 2.47 19.44 1.55
CA ASP A 128 2.00 20.70 2.09
C ASP A 128 2.63 21.86 1.28
N GLU A 129 2.15 23.07 1.53
CA GLU A 129 2.63 24.30 0.90
C GLU A 129 2.84 25.39 1.94
N GLN A 130 3.85 26.21 1.72
CA GLN A 130 4.11 27.38 2.55
C GLN A 130 4.57 28.57 1.71
N GLU A 131 4.49 29.77 2.26
CA GLU A 131 5.19 30.90 1.65
C GLU A 131 6.70 30.70 1.76
N PRO A 132 7.47 30.94 0.68
CA PRO A 132 8.93 30.90 0.73
C PRO A 132 9.44 32.00 1.69
N CYS A 133 10.57 31.71 2.36
CA CYS A 133 11.21 32.69 3.21
C CYS A 133 11.68 33.91 2.40
N GLU A 134 11.87 35.09 3.06
CA GLU A 134 12.24 36.32 2.37
C GLU A 134 13.51 36.20 1.52
N ALA A 135 14.48 35.39 1.96
CA ALA A 135 15.72 35.15 1.24
C ALA A 135 15.55 34.38 -0.07
N GLU A 136 14.52 33.54 -0.15
CA GLU A 136 14.24 32.67 -1.30
C GLU A 136 13.09 33.19 -2.19
N ARG A 137 12.37 34.22 -1.76
CA ARG A 137 11.21 34.77 -2.49
C ARG A 137 11.48 35.08 -3.96
N TYR A 138 12.68 35.54 -4.26
CA TYR A 138 13.06 35.84 -5.64
C TYR A 138 12.98 34.60 -6.56
N ASP A 139 13.40 33.45 -6.05
CA ASP A 139 13.42 32.18 -6.82
C ASP A 139 12.01 31.61 -7.02
N PHE A 140 11.03 32.04 -6.21
CA PHE A 140 9.62 31.65 -6.31
C PHE A 140 8.73 32.72 -6.94
N THR A 141 9.32 33.79 -7.48
CA THR A 141 8.56 34.87 -8.11
C THR A 141 8.78 34.86 -9.62
N ASP A 142 7.68 34.78 -10.36
CA ASP A 142 7.71 34.84 -11.81
C ASP A 142 8.07 36.23 -12.34
N SER A 143 8.35 36.32 -13.64
CA SER A 143 8.71 37.56 -14.34
C SER A 143 7.60 38.63 -14.30
N ASP A 144 6.35 38.24 -14.06
CA ASP A 144 5.19 39.13 -13.90
C ASP A 144 4.96 39.57 -12.43
N GLY A 145 5.82 39.10 -11.52
CA GLY A 145 5.75 39.42 -10.08
C GLY A 145 4.84 38.47 -9.27
N THR A 146 4.31 37.40 -9.86
CA THR A 146 3.48 36.43 -9.14
C THR A 146 4.36 35.55 -8.24
N LEU A 147 4.05 35.55 -6.94
CA LEU A 147 4.70 34.70 -5.95
C LEU A 147 4.03 33.32 -5.92
N HIS A 148 4.80 32.26 -6.11
CA HIS A 148 4.37 30.88 -5.98
C HIS A 148 4.66 30.32 -4.58
N MET A 149 3.80 29.43 -4.12
CA MET A 149 4.01 28.71 -2.87
C MET A 149 5.13 27.69 -3.02
N GLN A 150 5.87 27.49 -1.94
CA GLN A 150 6.91 26.47 -1.85
C GLN A 150 6.29 25.15 -1.40
N SER A 151 6.50 24.09 -2.17
CA SER A 151 6.10 22.74 -1.78
C SER A 151 6.93 22.24 -0.61
N VAL A 152 6.26 21.57 0.33
CA VAL A 152 6.86 21.00 1.54
C VAL A 152 6.53 19.52 1.61
N LEU A 153 7.54 18.66 1.77
CA LEU A 153 7.39 17.23 1.92
C LEU A 153 7.58 16.84 3.39
N ILE A 154 6.50 16.40 4.03
CA ILE A 154 6.45 16.15 5.47
C ILE A 154 6.43 14.66 5.76
N SER A 155 7.31 14.22 6.68
CA SER A 155 7.32 12.87 7.24
C SER A 155 6.35 12.75 8.41
N TYR A 156 5.61 11.64 8.51
CA TYR A 156 4.83 11.36 9.74
C TYR A 156 5.74 11.07 10.94
N ASN A 157 6.87 10.44 10.71
CA ASN A 157 7.87 10.24 11.74
C ASN A 157 8.60 11.54 12.05
N LYS A 158 8.36 12.09 13.24
CA LYS A 158 8.89 13.37 13.71
C LYS A 158 10.42 13.43 13.90
N LYS A 159 11.12 12.32 13.69
CA LYS A 159 12.60 12.30 13.63
C LYS A 159 13.14 12.97 12.36
N TYR A 160 12.30 13.08 11.33
CA TYR A 160 12.65 13.64 10.03
C TYR A 160 12.10 15.05 9.90
N GLU A 161 12.96 16.02 9.66
CA GLU A 161 12.57 17.39 9.37
C GLU A 161 11.81 17.48 8.03
N PRO A 162 10.87 18.41 7.89
CA PRO A 162 10.24 18.71 6.62
C PRO A 162 11.27 19.05 5.54
N LYS A 163 11.09 18.52 4.35
CA LYS A 163 11.93 18.82 3.19
C LYS A 163 11.28 19.93 2.36
N LEU A 164 11.92 21.09 2.33
CA LEU A 164 11.51 22.20 1.48
C LEU A 164 11.99 21.97 0.05
N VAL A 165 11.08 22.08 -0.91
CA VAL A 165 11.38 21.88 -2.32
C VAL A 165 11.96 23.17 -2.88
N SER A 166 13.17 23.10 -3.45
CA SER A 166 13.80 24.22 -4.16
C SER A 166 13.28 24.30 -5.60
N PRO A 167 12.94 25.49 -6.13
CA PRO A 167 12.52 25.66 -7.51
C PRO A 167 13.67 25.44 -8.51
N LEU A 168 14.90 25.44 -8.02
CA LEU A 168 16.11 25.23 -8.84
C LEU A 168 16.40 23.73 -9.08
N VAL A 169 15.67 22.84 -8.41
CA VAL A 169 15.86 21.39 -8.48
C VAL A 169 14.63 20.75 -9.11
N ARG A 170 14.84 19.71 -9.92
CA ARG A 170 13.74 18.99 -10.58
C ARG A 170 12.84 18.35 -9.52
N PHE A 171 11.58 18.72 -9.55
CA PHE A 171 10.52 18.19 -8.70
C PHE A 171 9.34 17.75 -9.56
N SER A 172 8.76 16.62 -9.24
CA SER A 172 7.49 16.16 -9.83
C SER A 172 6.69 15.30 -8.88
N ILE A 173 5.37 15.42 -8.98
CA ILE A 173 4.41 14.54 -8.33
C ILE A 173 4.18 13.36 -9.26
N VAL A 174 4.29 12.13 -8.75
CA VAL A 174 4.06 10.89 -9.50
C VAL A 174 2.63 10.41 -9.31
N GLY A 175 2.10 10.56 -8.10
CA GLY A 175 0.74 10.12 -7.80
C GLY A 175 0.39 10.26 -6.33
N ARG A 176 -0.90 10.08 -6.08
CA ARG A 176 -1.53 10.11 -4.74
C ARG A 176 -1.53 8.71 -4.14
N VAL A 177 -1.23 8.59 -2.86
CA VAL A 177 -1.41 7.35 -2.10
C VAL A 177 -2.88 7.18 -1.75
N LEU A 178 -3.42 6.01 -2.08
CA LEU A 178 -4.76 5.58 -1.70
C LEU A 178 -4.71 4.83 -0.35
N ASN A 179 -5.67 5.10 0.50
CA ASN A 179 -5.82 4.43 1.81
C ASN A 179 -6.86 3.31 1.73
#